data_5a3822054ac67bcdc8ad3c7e524f12a1
#
_entry.id   5a3822054ac67bcdc8ad3c7e524f12a1
#
_cell.length_a   1.000
_cell.length_b   1.000
_cell.length_c   1.000
_cell.angle_alpha   90.00
_cell.angle_beta   90.00
_cell.angle_gamma   90.00
#
_symmetry.space_group_name_H-M   'P 1'
#
loop_
_entity.id
_entity.type
_entity.pdbx_description
1 polymer ?
#
loop_
_entity_poly.entity_id
_entity_poly.type
_entity_poly.pdbx_seq_one_letter_code
_entity_poly.pdbx_strand_id
1 'polypeptide(L)'
;MTKPPVLLFGARSDIAKALAHRFALDGRALQLAARNAASLESDRADLELRYGVSVTLHEFDALATDTHADFVRQLPELPEIAVCAVGLLGVQVDSERDTEPAVRIMRSNYEGPASILAVLANSFESRQSGTLVGISSVAGQRGRASNYIYGSAKAGFTAFLSGLRNRLAKKGVHVVTVLPGFVATQMTDGMRLPPALTAQPAEVAAAIAQAVARKRNVIFVRPVWRLIMTVVCSIPESLFKNMKV
;
A
#
# COMPACT_ATOMS: atom_id res chain seq x y z
N MET A 1 -20.83 20.56 -0.58
CA MET A 1 -20.10 19.93 0.54
C MET A 1 -18.80 19.37 -0.02
N THR A 2 -17.67 19.78 0.52
CA THR A 2 -16.36 19.21 0.18
C THR A 2 -16.31 17.75 0.64
N LYS A 3 -15.80 16.86 -0.23
CA LYS A 3 -15.61 15.45 0.14
C LYS A 3 -14.52 15.35 1.22
N PRO A 4 -14.68 14.49 2.24
CA PRO A 4 -13.64 14.29 3.25
C PRO A 4 -12.30 13.86 2.62
N PRO A 5 -11.17 14.16 3.27
CA PRO A 5 -9.85 13.97 2.69
C PRO A 5 -9.47 12.50 2.48
N VAL A 6 -8.46 12.31 1.62
CA VAL A 6 -7.75 11.04 1.43
C VAL A 6 -6.35 11.16 2.03
N LEU A 7 -6.01 10.25 2.94
CA LEU A 7 -4.68 10.15 3.53
C LEU A 7 -3.84 9.12 2.77
N LEU A 8 -2.65 9.53 2.32
CA LEU A 8 -1.71 8.69 1.58
C LEU A 8 -0.41 8.53 2.38
N PHE A 9 -0.17 7.35 2.94
CA PHE A 9 1.11 7.00 3.55
C PHE A 9 2.10 6.52 2.50
N GLY A 10 3.36 6.91 2.67
CA GLY A 10 4.40 6.67 1.67
C GLY A 10 4.24 7.57 0.44
N ALA A 11 3.80 8.81 0.67
CA ALA A 11 3.40 9.77 -0.36
C ALA A 11 4.51 10.11 -1.38
N ARG A 12 5.78 9.81 -1.09
CA ARG A 12 6.91 9.97 -2.00
C ARG A 12 7.01 8.87 -3.07
N SER A 13 6.27 7.75 -2.91
CA SER A 13 6.31 6.64 -3.88
C SER A 13 5.52 6.97 -5.15
N ASP A 14 5.97 6.43 -6.29
CA ASP A 14 5.31 6.65 -7.60
C ASP A 14 3.83 6.25 -7.57
N ILE A 15 3.50 5.17 -6.86
CA ILE A 15 2.10 4.73 -6.73
C ILE A 15 1.30 5.76 -5.91
N ALA A 16 1.85 6.27 -4.81
CA ALA A 16 1.15 7.26 -3.99
C ALA A 16 1.00 8.59 -4.71
N LYS A 17 2.00 9.03 -5.49
CA LYS A 17 1.89 10.22 -6.35
C LYS A 17 0.78 10.04 -7.39
N ALA A 18 0.72 8.91 -8.07
CA ALA A 18 -0.36 8.61 -9.02
C ALA A 18 -1.74 8.57 -8.34
N LEU A 19 -1.83 8.06 -7.10
CA LEU A 19 -3.05 8.09 -6.29
C LEU A 19 -3.45 9.52 -5.91
N ALA A 20 -2.48 10.37 -5.54
CA ALA A 20 -2.74 11.77 -5.23
C ALA A 20 -3.41 12.48 -6.41
N HIS A 21 -2.83 12.37 -7.62
CA HIS A 21 -3.43 12.91 -8.82
C HIS A 21 -4.83 12.33 -9.11
N ARG A 22 -5.00 11.02 -8.91
CA ARG A 22 -6.30 10.36 -9.18
C ARG A 22 -7.39 10.84 -8.22
N PHE A 23 -7.11 10.96 -6.92
CA PHE A 23 -8.10 11.42 -5.96
C PHE A 23 -8.32 12.94 -6.01
N ALA A 24 -7.29 13.72 -6.33
CA ALA A 24 -7.42 15.16 -6.59
C ALA A 24 -8.34 15.43 -7.78
N LEU A 25 -8.22 14.64 -8.87
CA LEU A 25 -9.11 14.72 -10.04
C LEU A 25 -10.58 14.46 -9.65
N ASP A 26 -10.84 13.64 -8.62
CA ASP A 26 -12.17 13.41 -8.08
C ASP A 26 -12.64 14.53 -7.11
N GLY A 27 -11.86 15.62 -6.97
CA GLY A 27 -12.16 16.77 -6.13
C GLY A 27 -12.01 16.50 -4.64
N ARG A 28 -11.12 15.56 -4.23
CA ARG A 28 -10.86 15.25 -2.83
C ARG A 28 -9.67 16.03 -2.31
N ALA A 29 -9.80 16.59 -1.12
CA ALA A 29 -8.67 17.08 -0.36
C ALA A 29 -7.70 15.93 -0.04
N LEU A 30 -6.40 16.24 0.10
CA LEU A 30 -5.35 15.24 0.29
C LEU A 30 -4.55 15.53 1.58
N GLN A 31 -4.16 14.45 2.25
CA GLN A 31 -3.21 14.45 3.36
C GLN A 31 -2.04 13.55 2.93
N LEU A 32 -0.88 14.13 2.66
CA LEU A 32 0.29 13.41 2.18
C LEU A 32 1.25 13.16 3.33
N ALA A 33 1.46 11.88 3.68
CA ALA A 33 2.26 11.47 4.82
C ALA A 33 3.51 10.70 4.38
N ALA A 34 4.69 11.21 4.76
CA ALA A 34 5.97 10.59 4.44
C ALA A 34 7.08 11.13 5.35
N ARG A 35 8.21 10.42 5.40
CA ARG A 35 9.46 10.94 5.96
C ARG A 35 9.96 12.11 5.09
N ASN A 36 10.48 13.15 5.74
CA ASN A 36 10.87 14.39 5.06
C ASN A 36 9.70 14.94 4.22
N ALA A 37 8.57 15.18 4.88
CA ALA A 37 7.34 15.65 4.24
C ALA A 37 7.55 16.98 3.48
N ALA A 38 8.46 17.83 3.94
CA ALA A 38 8.82 19.07 3.27
C ALA A 38 9.31 18.86 1.83
N SER A 39 9.86 17.67 1.49
CA SER A 39 10.25 17.35 0.11
C SER A 39 9.07 17.19 -0.86
N LEU A 40 7.84 17.14 -0.35
CA LEU A 40 6.60 17.04 -1.14
C LEU A 40 5.98 18.41 -1.46
N GLU A 41 6.65 19.51 -1.12
CA GLU A 41 6.11 20.86 -1.33
C GLU A 41 5.81 21.16 -2.80
N SER A 42 6.67 20.71 -3.73
CA SER A 42 6.43 20.85 -5.16
C SER A 42 5.24 19.99 -5.64
N ASP A 43 5.10 18.75 -5.10
CA ASP A 43 3.95 17.90 -5.40
C ASP A 43 2.65 18.52 -4.86
N ARG A 44 2.67 19.11 -3.64
CA ARG A 44 1.55 19.84 -3.06
C ARG A 44 1.11 20.99 -3.95
N ALA A 45 2.05 21.87 -4.32
CA ALA A 45 1.76 23.05 -5.14
C ALA A 45 1.19 22.66 -6.53
N ASP A 46 1.72 21.62 -7.17
CA ASP A 46 1.20 21.12 -8.45
C ASP A 46 -0.25 20.61 -8.31
N LEU A 47 -0.54 19.81 -7.25
CA LEU A 47 -1.87 19.27 -7.01
C LEU A 47 -2.89 20.37 -6.71
N GLU A 48 -2.54 21.35 -5.87
CA GLU A 48 -3.40 22.49 -5.55
C GLU A 48 -3.67 23.36 -6.78
N LEU A 49 -2.63 23.67 -7.57
CA LEU A 49 -2.76 24.48 -8.77
C LEU A 49 -3.59 23.79 -9.86
N ARG A 50 -3.32 22.50 -10.07
CA ARG A 50 -3.92 21.74 -11.18
C ARG A 50 -5.36 21.33 -10.93
N TYR A 51 -5.72 21.01 -9.67
CA TYR A 51 -7.02 20.43 -9.33
C TYR A 51 -7.86 21.31 -8.42
N GLY A 52 -7.34 22.38 -7.86
CA GLY A 52 -8.06 23.28 -6.95
C GLY A 52 -8.46 22.62 -5.64
N VAL A 53 -7.75 21.59 -5.20
CA VAL A 53 -8.00 20.87 -3.94
C VAL A 53 -7.01 21.28 -2.86
N SER A 54 -7.41 21.20 -1.59
CA SER A 54 -6.49 21.42 -0.47
C SER A 54 -5.57 20.22 -0.27
N VAL A 55 -4.28 20.45 -0.03
CA VAL A 55 -3.29 19.42 0.23
C VAL A 55 -2.48 19.77 1.47
N THR A 56 -2.44 18.88 2.46
CA THR A 56 -1.61 19.04 3.67
C THR A 56 -0.48 18.01 3.69
N LEU A 57 0.67 18.41 4.23
CA LEU A 57 1.85 17.58 4.36
C LEU A 57 2.05 17.18 5.82
N HIS A 58 2.36 15.91 6.06
CA HIS A 58 2.51 15.34 7.38
C HIS A 58 3.80 14.53 7.47
N GLU A 59 4.64 14.84 8.47
CA GLU A 59 5.81 14.02 8.77
C GLU A 59 5.36 12.68 9.34
N PHE A 60 5.83 11.59 8.76
CA PHE A 60 5.43 10.24 9.16
C PHE A 60 6.52 9.23 8.88
N ASP A 61 6.97 8.52 9.92
CA ASP A 61 7.82 7.34 9.78
C ASP A 61 7.05 6.07 10.16
N ALA A 62 6.85 5.18 9.20
CA ALA A 62 6.18 3.91 9.43
C ALA A 62 6.91 2.99 10.43
N LEU A 63 8.20 3.20 10.69
CA LEU A 63 8.99 2.40 11.62
C LEU A 63 8.95 2.95 13.06
N ALA A 64 8.51 4.18 13.25
CA ALA A 64 8.29 4.79 14.57
C ALA A 64 6.88 4.44 15.09
N THR A 65 6.63 3.15 15.33
CA THR A 65 5.28 2.62 15.61
C THR A 65 4.65 3.17 16.90
N ASP A 66 5.46 3.60 17.84
CA ASP A 66 5.06 4.28 19.07
C ASP A 66 4.43 5.66 18.82
N THR A 67 4.75 6.31 17.71
CA THR A 67 4.19 7.63 17.34
C THR A 67 2.87 7.55 16.56
N HIS A 68 2.46 6.39 16.09
CA HIS A 68 1.32 6.25 15.18
C HIS A 68 -0.01 6.73 15.79
N ALA A 69 -0.22 6.49 17.08
CA ALA A 69 -1.45 6.94 17.74
C ALA A 69 -1.50 8.47 17.82
N ASP A 70 -0.37 9.11 18.13
CA ASP A 70 -0.26 10.56 18.19
C ASP A 70 -0.42 11.17 16.81
N PHE A 71 0.19 10.58 15.79
CA PHE A 71 0.02 11.00 14.41
C PHE A 71 -1.47 11.07 14.01
N VAL A 72 -2.24 10.03 14.29
CA VAL A 72 -3.68 10.01 13.94
C VAL A 72 -4.48 11.05 14.74
N ARG A 73 -4.13 11.28 16.00
CA ARG A 73 -4.79 12.32 16.84
C ARG A 73 -4.50 13.75 16.36
N GLN A 74 -3.35 13.97 15.75
CA GLN A 74 -2.91 15.29 15.28
C GLN A 74 -3.38 15.61 13.86
N LEU A 75 -4.02 14.67 13.15
CA LEU A 75 -4.58 14.97 11.85
C LEU A 75 -5.64 16.08 11.94
N PRO A 76 -5.59 17.10 11.06
CA PRO A 76 -6.55 18.20 11.07
C PRO A 76 -8.00 17.73 10.84
N GLU A 77 -8.16 16.66 10.10
CA GLU A 77 -9.42 15.99 9.84
C GLU A 77 -9.19 14.49 9.67
N LEU A 78 -10.04 13.65 10.25
CA LEU A 78 -9.98 12.21 10.06
C LEU A 78 -10.38 11.84 8.63
N PRO A 79 -9.49 11.21 7.83
CA PRO A 79 -9.76 10.93 6.42
C PRO A 79 -10.92 9.95 6.22
N GLU A 80 -11.59 10.03 5.08
CA GLU A 80 -12.57 9.00 4.67
C GLU A 80 -11.86 7.77 4.09
N ILE A 81 -10.75 7.99 3.39
CA ILE A 81 -9.96 6.94 2.75
C ILE A 81 -8.52 7.08 3.25
N ALA A 82 -7.94 6.00 3.74
CA ALA A 82 -6.51 5.93 4.05
C ALA A 82 -5.84 4.83 3.22
N VAL A 83 -4.80 5.19 2.48
CA VAL A 83 -4.04 4.26 1.63
C VAL A 83 -2.62 4.12 2.16
N CYS A 84 -2.21 2.91 2.49
CA CYS A 84 -0.83 2.63 2.87
C CYS A 84 -0.06 2.09 1.66
N ALA A 85 0.80 2.96 1.08
CA ALA A 85 1.72 2.66 -0.01
C ALA A 85 3.18 2.53 0.48
N VAL A 86 3.38 2.38 1.78
CA VAL A 86 4.70 2.14 2.36
C VAL A 86 5.20 0.76 1.97
N GLY A 87 6.47 0.67 1.59
CA GLY A 87 7.13 -0.59 1.29
C GLY A 87 8.58 -0.40 0.92
N LEU A 88 9.34 -1.47 1.04
CA LEU A 88 10.76 -1.56 0.72
C LEU A 88 11.04 -2.94 0.11
N LEU A 89 11.52 -3.00 -1.13
CA LEU A 89 11.84 -4.29 -1.77
C LEU A 89 13.15 -4.85 -1.19
N GLY A 90 14.17 -4.01 -1.07
CA GLY A 90 15.51 -4.41 -0.68
C GLY A 90 16.20 -5.30 -1.71
N VAL A 91 17.35 -5.83 -1.33
CA VAL A 91 18.13 -6.78 -2.14
C VAL A 91 18.16 -8.11 -1.38
N GLN A 92 17.59 -9.16 -1.99
CA GLN A 92 17.44 -10.47 -1.33
C GLN A 92 18.79 -11.05 -0.88
N VAL A 93 19.82 -11.02 -1.74
CA VAL A 93 21.14 -11.58 -1.45
C VAL A 93 21.82 -10.88 -0.26
N ASP A 94 21.64 -9.56 -0.13
CA ASP A 94 22.21 -8.81 1.00
C ASP A 94 21.48 -9.17 2.29
N SER A 95 20.14 -9.30 2.20
CA SER A 95 19.29 -9.66 3.34
C SER A 95 19.46 -11.11 3.81
N GLU A 96 20.02 -12.00 2.99
CA GLU A 96 20.40 -13.36 3.38
C GLU A 96 21.68 -13.39 4.21
N ARG A 97 22.56 -12.40 4.01
CA ARG A 97 23.86 -12.30 4.67
C ARG A 97 23.82 -11.47 5.93
N ASP A 98 22.93 -10.51 5.97
CA ASP A 98 22.81 -9.56 7.08
C ASP A 98 21.34 -9.47 7.53
N THR A 99 21.13 -9.61 8.83
CA THR A 99 19.81 -9.58 9.44
C THR A 99 19.21 -8.18 9.51
N GLU A 100 20.02 -7.12 9.56
CA GLU A 100 19.51 -5.75 9.67
C GLU A 100 18.70 -5.33 8.44
N PRO A 101 19.19 -5.47 7.19
CA PRO A 101 18.38 -5.25 5.99
C PRO A 101 17.13 -6.12 5.95
N ALA A 102 17.21 -7.40 6.33
CA ALA A 102 16.07 -8.32 6.37
C ALA A 102 14.97 -7.83 7.31
N VAL A 103 15.35 -7.49 8.56
CA VAL A 103 14.42 -6.95 9.57
C VAL A 103 13.79 -5.65 9.08
N ARG A 104 14.57 -4.76 8.47
CA ARG A 104 14.09 -3.49 7.92
C ARG A 104 13.05 -3.72 6.82
N ILE A 105 13.26 -4.72 5.93
CA ILE A 105 12.26 -5.09 4.91
C ILE A 105 10.98 -5.58 5.57
N MET A 106 11.07 -6.47 6.57
CA MET A 106 9.90 -7.01 7.27
C MET A 106 9.12 -5.90 8.00
N ARG A 107 9.81 -5.03 8.72
CA ARG A 107 9.20 -3.90 9.43
C ARG A 107 8.54 -2.91 8.45
N SER A 108 9.19 -2.56 7.35
CA SER A 108 8.67 -1.61 6.36
C SER A 108 7.46 -2.15 5.57
N ASN A 109 7.34 -3.47 5.40
CA ASN A 109 6.29 -4.06 4.58
C ASN A 109 5.16 -4.71 5.38
N TYR A 110 5.36 -4.92 6.68
CA TYR A 110 4.35 -5.53 7.56
C TYR A 110 4.14 -4.72 8.84
N GLU A 111 5.11 -4.65 9.75
CA GLU A 111 4.93 -4.08 11.09
C GLU A 111 4.38 -2.64 11.04
N GLY A 112 5.10 -1.74 10.36
CA GLY A 112 4.71 -0.34 10.25
C GLY A 112 3.35 -0.12 9.57
N PRO A 113 3.13 -0.67 8.35
CA PRO A 113 1.84 -0.62 7.68
C PRO A 113 0.69 -1.20 8.50
N ALA A 114 0.88 -2.33 9.18
CA ALA A 114 -0.14 -2.96 10.01
C ALA A 114 -0.46 -2.09 11.24
N SER A 115 0.57 -1.55 11.91
CA SER A 115 0.41 -0.69 13.08
C SER A 115 -0.43 0.56 12.76
N ILE A 116 -0.05 1.33 11.74
CA ILE A 116 -0.80 2.56 11.42
C ILE A 116 -2.24 2.28 10.97
N LEU A 117 -2.46 1.22 10.17
CA LEU A 117 -3.81 0.85 9.76
C LEU A 117 -4.65 0.32 10.93
N ALA A 118 -4.05 -0.34 11.93
CA ALA A 118 -4.74 -0.75 13.14
C ALA A 118 -5.22 0.46 13.97
N VAL A 119 -4.37 1.49 14.11
CA VAL A 119 -4.75 2.73 14.80
C VAL A 119 -5.90 3.43 14.09
N LEU A 120 -5.80 3.62 12.77
CA LEU A 120 -6.87 4.22 11.96
C LEU A 120 -8.16 3.40 12.00
N ALA A 121 -8.04 2.08 12.04
CA ALA A 121 -9.20 1.19 12.13
C ALA A 121 -10.05 1.47 13.36
N ASN A 122 -9.43 1.74 14.52
CA ASN A 122 -10.15 2.09 15.75
C ASN A 122 -10.94 3.40 15.57
N SER A 123 -10.33 4.43 14.98
CA SER A 123 -10.98 5.70 14.70
C SER A 123 -12.12 5.58 13.69
N PHE A 124 -11.92 4.78 12.64
CA PHE A 124 -12.95 4.52 11.61
C PHE A 124 -14.09 3.67 12.16
N GLU A 125 -13.79 2.68 13.00
CA GLU A 125 -14.81 1.88 13.70
C GLU A 125 -15.67 2.76 14.61
N SER A 126 -15.06 3.67 15.38
CA SER A 126 -15.79 4.63 16.24
C SER A 126 -16.69 5.55 15.42
N ARG A 127 -16.23 6.00 14.25
CA ARG A 127 -17.02 6.81 13.30
C ARG A 127 -18.04 5.98 12.51
N GLN A 128 -17.93 4.65 12.49
CA GLN A 128 -18.73 3.71 11.71
C GLN A 128 -18.68 3.96 10.19
N SER A 129 -17.59 4.52 9.69
CA SER A 129 -17.42 4.79 8.26
C SER A 129 -15.95 4.94 7.90
N GLY A 130 -15.61 4.67 6.64
CA GLY A 130 -14.31 4.88 6.06
C GLY A 130 -13.80 3.68 5.24
N THR A 131 -12.68 3.89 4.56
CA THR A 131 -12.03 2.86 3.76
C THR A 131 -10.53 2.82 4.06
N LEU A 132 -10.04 1.66 4.43
CA LEU A 132 -8.61 1.36 4.61
C LEU A 132 -8.11 0.59 3.39
N VAL A 133 -7.02 1.03 2.79
CA VAL A 133 -6.41 0.37 1.62
C VAL A 133 -4.98 -0.01 1.93
N GLY A 134 -4.67 -1.29 1.87
CA GLY A 134 -3.30 -1.79 2.03
C GLY A 134 -2.73 -2.28 0.69
N ILE A 135 -1.57 -1.74 0.28
CA ILE A 135 -0.86 -2.21 -0.91
C ILE A 135 0.09 -3.33 -0.49
N SER A 136 -0.35 -4.57 -0.72
CA SER A 136 0.44 -5.78 -0.54
C SER A 136 1.18 -6.14 -1.84
N SER A 137 1.26 -7.40 -2.21
CA SER A 137 1.87 -7.88 -3.46
C SER A 137 1.45 -9.31 -3.77
N VAL A 138 1.47 -9.70 -5.03
CA VAL A 138 1.41 -11.11 -5.43
C VAL A 138 2.59 -11.93 -4.89
N ALA A 139 3.71 -11.30 -4.57
CA ALA A 139 4.86 -11.95 -3.94
C ALA A 139 4.54 -12.56 -2.56
N GLY A 140 3.52 -12.03 -1.87
CA GLY A 140 3.04 -12.57 -0.60
C GLY A 140 2.18 -13.82 -0.72
N GLN A 141 1.85 -14.29 -1.91
CA GLN A 141 0.99 -15.47 -2.08
C GLN A 141 1.76 -16.79 -2.07
N ARG A 142 3.03 -16.76 -2.47
CA ARG A 142 3.95 -17.91 -2.39
C ARG A 142 5.38 -17.45 -2.26
N GLY A 143 6.11 -18.00 -1.28
CA GLY A 143 7.53 -17.72 -1.08
C GLY A 143 8.36 -18.22 -2.27
N ARG A 144 9.34 -17.39 -2.70
CA ARG A 144 10.26 -17.70 -3.80
C ARG A 144 11.67 -17.35 -3.38
N ALA A 145 12.65 -18.16 -3.82
CA ALA A 145 14.06 -17.93 -3.48
C ALA A 145 14.52 -16.51 -3.81
N SER A 146 13.97 -15.91 -4.86
CA SER A 146 14.36 -14.57 -5.33
C SER A 146 13.93 -13.42 -4.42
N ASN A 147 12.94 -13.61 -3.51
CA ASN A 147 12.38 -12.51 -2.71
C ASN A 147 11.57 -12.98 -1.48
N TYR A 148 11.94 -14.09 -0.83
CA TYR A 148 11.14 -14.64 0.27
C TYR A 148 11.05 -13.73 1.50
N ILE A 149 12.03 -12.89 1.77
CA ILE A 149 12.00 -11.95 2.90
C ILE A 149 10.91 -10.89 2.64
N TYR A 150 10.93 -10.26 1.47
CA TYR A 150 9.88 -9.34 1.05
C TYR A 150 8.51 -10.05 0.94
N GLY A 151 8.49 -11.23 0.32
CA GLY A 151 7.28 -12.03 0.14
C GLY A 151 6.61 -12.41 1.46
N SER A 152 7.40 -12.85 2.46
CA SER A 152 6.87 -13.19 3.79
C SER A 152 6.23 -11.99 4.49
N ALA A 153 6.85 -10.80 4.43
CA ALA A 153 6.28 -9.58 4.98
C ALA A 153 4.96 -9.19 4.29
N LYS A 154 4.90 -9.30 2.95
CA LYS A 154 3.66 -9.04 2.19
C LYS A 154 2.58 -10.11 2.45
N ALA A 155 2.96 -11.37 2.71
CA ALA A 155 2.03 -12.42 3.14
C ALA A 155 1.41 -12.07 4.50
N GLY A 156 2.23 -11.70 5.48
CA GLY A 156 1.78 -11.24 6.79
C GLY A 156 0.84 -10.05 6.68
N PHE A 157 1.19 -9.06 5.86
CA PHE A 157 0.34 -7.88 5.65
C PHE A 157 -0.99 -8.23 4.96
N THR A 158 -1.00 -9.16 4.01
CA THR A 158 -2.22 -9.67 3.38
C THR A 158 -3.13 -10.36 4.40
N ALA A 159 -2.56 -11.20 5.27
CA ALA A 159 -3.29 -11.86 6.34
C ALA A 159 -3.87 -10.85 7.35
N PHE A 160 -3.07 -9.85 7.76
CA PHE A 160 -3.52 -8.76 8.62
C PHE A 160 -4.73 -8.01 8.01
N LEU A 161 -4.65 -7.60 6.75
CA LEU A 161 -5.75 -6.91 6.06
C LEU A 161 -7.01 -7.78 5.95
N SER A 162 -6.84 -9.10 5.80
CA SER A 162 -7.97 -10.03 5.80
C SER A 162 -8.65 -10.11 7.17
N GLY A 163 -7.89 -10.23 8.25
CA GLY A 163 -8.40 -10.20 9.63
C GLY A 163 -9.06 -8.88 9.98
N LEU A 164 -8.43 -7.75 9.57
CA LEU A 164 -8.97 -6.42 9.78
C LEU A 164 -10.32 -6.23 9.06
N ARG A 165 -10.46 -6.75 7.85
CA ARG A 165 -11.72 -6.75 7.09
C ARG A 165 -12.80 -7.55 7.81
N ASN A 166 -12.45 -8.73 8.34
CA ASN A 166 -13.39 -9.55 9.11
C ASN A 166 -13.89 -8.81 10.36
N ARG A 167 -12.98 -8.19 11.14
CA ARG A 167 -13.33 -7.39 12.30
C ARG A 167 -14.29 -6.24 11.95
N LEU A 168 -14.06 -5.56 10.85
CA LEU A 168 -14.73 -4.30 10.49
C LEU A 168 -15.97 -4.48 9.60
N ALA A 169 -16.27 -5.69 9.14
CA ALA A 169 -17.29 -5.98 8.14
C ALA A 169 -18.70 -5.46 8.53
N LYS A 170 -19.03 -5.49 9.84
CA LYS A 170 -20.33 -5.03 10.38
C LYS A 170 -20.25 -3.66 11.04
N LYS A 171 -19.14 -2.94 10.84
CA LYS A 171 -18.83 -1.67 11.51
C LYS A 171 -18.81 -0.47 10.53
N GLY A 172 -19.38 -0.64 9.33
CA GLY A 172 -19.42 0.41 8.33
C GLY A 172 -18.07 0.75 7.68
N VAL A 173 -17.00 0.04 8.01
CA VAL A 173 -15.64 0.30 7.50
C VAL A 173 -15.25 -0.73 6.46
N HIS A 174 -14.76 -0.26 5.33
CA HIS A 174 -14.32 -1.11 4.22
C HIS A 174 -12.80 -1.28 4.22
N VAL A 175 -12.30 -2.50 3.95
CA VAL A 175 -10.87 -2.80 3.88
C VAL A 175 -10.52 -3.41 2.52
N VAL A 176 -9.64 -2.76 1.78
CA VAL A 176 -9.16 -3.19 0.46
C VAL A 176 -7.76 -3.73 0.57
N THR A 177 -7.55 -4.96 0.11
CA THR A 177 -6.23 -5.54 -0.13
C THR A 177 -5.89 -5.42 -1.60
N VAL A 178 -4.81 -4.73 -1.92
CA VAL A 178 -4.31 -4.56 -3.29
C VAL A 178 -3.13 -5.48 -3.52
N LEU A 179 -3.18 -6.29 -4.56
CA LEU A 179 -2.15 -7.26 -4.95
C LEU A 179 -1.59 -6.90 -6.32
N PRO A 180 -0.63 -5.96 -6.40
CA PRO A 180 0.09 -5.72 -7.64
C PRO A 180 1.06 -6.87 -7.92
N GLY A 181 1.28 -7.14 -9.23
CA GLY A 181 2.48 -7.79 -9.69
C GLY A 181 3.63 -6.80 -9.86
N PHE A 182 4.30 -6.84 -11.00
CA PHE A 182 5.30 -5.83 -11.32
C PHE A 182 4.66 -4.47 -11.58
N VAL A 183 5.29 -3.41 -11.08
CA VAL A 183 4.89 -2.01 -11.34
C VAL A 183 6.16 -1.24 -11.71
N ALA A 184 6.11 -0.46 -12.78
CA ALA A 184 7.22 0.37 -13.24
C ALA A 184 7.38 1.58 -12.30
N THR A 185 8.26 1.47 -11.32
CA THR A 185 8.52 2.45 -10.27
C THR A 185 10.01 2.53 -9.98
N GLN A 186 10.45 3.55 -9.25
CA GLN A 186 11.83 3.63 -8.74
C GLN A 186 12.24 2.37 -7.94
N MET A 187 11.30 1.73 -7.24
CA MET A 187 11.57 0.49 -6.50
C MET A 187 12.02 -0.68 -7.40
N THR A 188 11.61 -0.67 -8.66
CA THR A 188 11.89 -1.72 -9.64
C THR A 188 12.83 -1.25 -10.74
N ASP A 189 13.42 -0.06 -10.58
CA ASP A 189 14.38 0.48 -11.54
C ASP A 189 15.60 -0.45 -11.69
N GLY A 190 16.10 -0.58 -12.90
CA GLY A 190 17.17 -1.52 -13.24
C GLY A 190 16.76 -3.00 -13.36
N MET A 191 15.51 -3.36 -12.99
CA MET A 191 15.01 -4.73 -13.19
C MET A 191 14.47 -4.95 -14.60
N ARG A 192 14.80 -6.09 -15.20
CA ARG A 192 14.21 -6.51 -16.49
C ARG A 192 12.81 -7.07 -16.27
N LEU A 193 11.80 -6.23 -16.35
CA LEU A 193 10.40 -6.62 -16.14
C LEU A 193 9.69 -6.92 -17.47
N PRO A 194 8.90 -8.02 -17.56
CA PRO A 194 8.10 -8.30 -18.74
C PRO A 194 7.03 -7.22 -18.97
N PRO A 195 7.01 -6.49 -20.09
CA PRO A 195 6.06 -5.37 -20.29
C PRO A 195 4.58 -5.79 -20.16
N ALA A 196 4.24 -6.98 -20.64
CA ALA A 196 2.86 -7.51 -20.55
C ALA A 196 2.36 -7.73 -19.12
N LEU A 197 3.28 -7.93 -18.16
CA LEU A 197 2.97 -8.17 -16.75
C LEU A 197 3.24 -6.95 -15.86
N THR A 198 3.80 -5.87 -16.41
CA THR A 198 4.21 -4.69 -15.66
C THR A 198 3.17 -3.58 -15.80
N ALA A 199 2.54 -3.21 -14.70
CA ALA A 199 1.60 -2.10 -14.64
C ALA A 199 2.33 -0.76 -14.50
N GLN A 200 1.71 0.32 -14.96
CA GLN A 200 2.14 1.69 -14.65
C GLN A 200 1.53 2.15 -13.31
N PRO A 201 2.17 3.08 -12.57
CA PRO A 201 1.59 3.65 -11.34
C PRO A 201 0.17 4.17 -11.51
N ALA A 202 -0.13 4.79 -12.65
CA ALA A 202 -1.47 5.29 -12.97
C ALA A 202 -2.52 4.17 -13.09
N GLU A 203 -2.14 2.98 -13.61
CA GLU A 203 -3.03 1.81 -13.66
C GLU A 203 -3.35 1.30 -12.25
N VAL A 204 -2.34 1.28 -11.36
CA VAL A 204 -2.53 0.91 -9.94
C VAL A 204 -3.48 1.88 -9.26
N ALA A 205 -3.27 3.19 -9.44
CA ALA A 205 -4.10 4.23 -8.86
C ALA A 205 -5.55 4.14 -9.35
N ALA A 206 -5.77 3.93 -10.65
CA ALA A 206 -7.12 3.76 -11.22
C ALA A 206 -7.82 2.51 -10.66
N ALA A 207 -7.09 1.38 -10.54
CA ALA A 207 -7.62 0.15 -9.98
C ALA A 207 -8.02 0.30 -8.51
N ILE A 208 -7.22 1.02 -7.70
CA ILE A 208 -7.51 1.30 -6.29
C ILE A 208 -8.74 2.21 -6.18
N ALA A 209 -8.80 3.32 -6.92
CA ALA A 209 -9.94 4.24 -6.89
C ALA A 209 -11.24 3.51 -7.27
N GLN A 210 -11.19 2.65 -8.29
CA GLN A 210 -12.33 1.81 -8.69
C GLN A 210 -12.72 0.80 -7.61
N ALA A 211 -11.72 0.17 -6.94
CA ALA A 211 -11.98 -0.79 -5.87
C ALA A 211 -12.67 -0.14 -4.67
N VAL A 212 -12.23 1.06 -4.28
CA VAL A 212 -12.86 1.87 -3.23
C VAL A 212 -14.31 2.21 -3.63
N ALA A 213 -14.53 2.75 -4.82
CA ALA A 213 -15.85 3.14 -5.30
C ALA A 213 -16.84 1.96 -5.40
N ARG A 214 -16.33 0.77 -5.77
CA ARG A 214 -17.16 -0.46 -5.93
C ARG A 214 -17.12 -1.37 -4.69
N LYS A 215 -16.53 -0.94 -3.60
CA LYS A 215 -16.36 -1.72 -2.34
C LYS A 215 -15.79 -3.13 -2.59
N ARG A 216 -14.77 -3.24 -3.45
CA ARG A 216 -14.08 -4.51 -3.70
C ARG A 216 -13.08 -4.80 -2.58
N ASN A 217 -13.12 -6.01 -2.04
CA ASN A 217 -12.30 -6.41 -0.89
C ASN A 217 -10.85 -6.73 -1.26
N VAL A 218 -10.65 -7.43 -2.38
CA VAL A 218 -9.32 -7.86 -2.86
C VAL A 218 -9.25 -7.62 -4.36
N ILE A 219 -8.20 -6.95 -4.79
CA ILE A 219 -7.96 -6.71 -6.21
C ILE A 219 -6.55 -7.14 -6.61
N PHE A 220 -6.44 -7.73 -7.77
CA PHE A 220 -5.17 -7.92 -8.50
C PHE A 220 -5.03 -6.78 -9.51
N VAL A 221 -3.93 -6.06 -9.46
CA VAL A 221 -3.63 -5.09 -10.51
C VAL A 221 -3.16 -5.86 -11.74
N ARG A 222 -3.85 -5.66 -12.87
CA ARG A 222 -3.88 -6.55 -14.02
C ARG A 222 -4.40 -7.95 -13.67
N PRO A 223 -5.62 -8.31 -14.09
CA PRO A 223 -6.29 -9.57 -13.73
C PRO A 223 -5.51 -10.84 -14.05
N VAL A 224 -4.60 -10.79 -15.04
CA VAL A 224 -3.72 -11.91 -15.40
C VAL A 224 -2.92 -12.44 -14.19
N TRP A 225 -2.56 -11.56 -13.25
CA TRP A 225 -1.84 -11.98 -12.05
C TRP A 225 -2.65 -12.92 -11.16
N ARG A 226 -3.97 -12.79 -11.16
CA ARG A 226 -4.84 -13.72 -10.43
C ARG A 226 -4.71 -15.13 -11.00
N LEU A 227 -4.73 -15.25 -12.32
CA LEU A 227 -4.57 -16.55 -13.00
C LEU A 227 -3.18 -17.15 -12.73
N ILE A 228 -2.12 -16.35 -12.94
CA ILE A 228 -0.75 -16.77 -12.69
C ILE A 228 -0.59 -17.28 -11.25
N MET A 229 -1.06 -16.52 -10.27
CA MET A 229 -0.90 -16.89 -8.87
C MET A 229 -1.77 -18.09 -8.47
N THR A 230 -2.95 -18.25 -9.06
CA THR A 230 -3.74 -19.48 -8.87
C THR A 230 -2.95 -20.72 -9.29
N VAL A 231 -2.30 -20.67 -10.47
CA VAL A 231 -1.46 -21.77 -10.94
C VAL A 231 -0.25 -21.96 -10.03
N VAL A 232 0.50 -20.88 -9.74
CA VAL A 232 1.72 -20.95 -8.90
C VAL A 232 1.44 -21.51 -7.51
N CYS A 233 0.33 -21.11 -6.87
CA CYS A 233 -0.04 -21.60 -5.55
C CYS A 233 -0.53 -23.05 -5.56
N SER A 234 -1.01 -23.55 -6.70
CA SER A 234 -1.46 -24.95 -6.85
C SER A 234 -0.33 -25.94 -7.09
N ILE A 235 0.90 -25.49 -7.39
CA ILE A 235 2.04 -26.37 -7.63
C ILE A 235 2.42 -27.07 -6.31
N PRO A 236 2.48 -28.42 -6.27
CA PRO A 236 2.93 -29.15 -5.09
C PRO A 236 4.34 -28.73 -4.64
N GLU A 237 4.57 -28.70 -3.32
CA GLU A 237 5.86 -28.26 -2.76
C GLU A 237 7.03 -29.14 -3.22
N SER A 238 6.79 -30.43 -3.42
CA SER A 238 7.80 -31.38 -3.95
C SER A 238 8.36 -30.96 -5.32
N LEU A 239 7.57 -30.30 -6.15
CA LEU A 239 7.99 -29.75 -7.44
C LEU A 239 8.50 -28.31 -7.29
N PHE A 240 7.74 -27.47 -6.59
CA PHE A 240 8.01 -26.05 -6.48
C PHE A 240 9.40 -25.73 -5.88
N LYS A 241 9.83 -26.46 -4.84
CA LYS A 241 11.14 -26.27 -4.21
C LYS A 241 12.35 -26.38 -5.15
N ASN A 242 12.19 -27.03 -6.30
CA ASN A 242 13.25 -27.20 -7.31
C ASN A 242 13.11 -26.23 -8.50
N MET A 243 12.05 -25.38 -8.50
CA MET A 243 11.81 -24.44 -9.60
C MET A 243 12.56 -23.14 -9.35
N LYS A 244 13.13 -22.59 -10.43
CA LYS A 244 13.65 -21.20 -10.43
C LYS A 244 12.51 -20.27 -10.87
N VAL A 245 11.78 -19.73 -9.90
CA VAL A 245 10.60 -18.85 -10.12
C VAL A 245 10.83 -17.48 -9.50
#